data_8ce9a44bff19327e194ce2ab2920e2d9
#
_entry.id   8ce9a44bff19327e194ce2ab2920e2d9
#
_cell.length_a   1.000
_cell.length_b   1.000
_cell.length_c   1.000
_cell.angle_alpha   90.00
_cell.angle_beta   90.00
_cell.angle_gamma   90.00
#
_symmetry.space_group_name_H-M   'P 1'
#
loop_
_entity.id
_entity.type
_entity.pdbx_description
1 polymer ?
#
loop_
_entity_poly.entity_id
_entity_poly.type
_entity_poly.pdbx_seq_one_letter_code
_entity_poly.pdbx_strand_id
1 'polypeptide(L)'
;MEEVRENGLEVGLSLPLVPSPSLKFMRHTFGIIDAGRPHEVAASFALARESVIPLMFKRILNMTKVTKQDAPVFHYYLERHAELDGDHHGPMANRILDEICSGDPSKERQVLDQARESIQARITFWDEVLLSLDQVDVSLGNKASLV
;
A
#
# COMPACT_ATOMS: atom_id res chain seq x y z
N MET A 1 -7.25 -2.54 16.76
CA MET A 1 -7.59 -3.98 16.80
C MET A 1 -8.63 -4.31 17.87
N GLU A 2 -8.55 -3.71 19.06
CA GLU A 2 -9.53 -3.89 20.14
C GLU A 2 -10.92 -3.41 19.72
N GLU A 3 -11.02 -2.23 19.16
CA GLU A 3 -12.28 -1.64 18.67
C GLU A 3 -12.95 -2.44 17.53
N VAL A 4 -12.16 -3.08 16.66
CA VAL A 4 -12.71 -3.98 15.64
C VAL A 4 -13.29 -5.25 16.29
N ARG A 5 -12.68 -5.72 17.38
CA ARG A 5 -13.21 -6.87 18.14
C ARG A 5 -14.50 -6.54 18.88
N GLU A 6 -14.62 -5.32 19.40
CA GLU A 6 -15.77 -4.88 20.19
C GLU A 6 -16.96 -4.43 19.31
N ASN A 7 -16.68 -3.74 18.20
CA ASN A 7 -17.69 -3.05 17.40
C ASN A 7 -17.88 -3.61 15.98
N GLY A 8 -17.06 -4.59 15.60
CA GLY A 8 -17.06 -5.15 14.25
C GLY A 8 -16.22 -4.34 13.25
N LEU A 9 -15.93 -4.95 12.11
CA LEU A 9 -15.03 -4.40 11.10
C LEU A 9 -15.57 -3.10 10.49
N GLU A 10 -16.84 -3.04 10.18
CA GLU A 10 -17.48 -1.90 9.51
C GLU A 10 -17.44 -0.64 10.37
N VAL A 11 -17.79 -0.79 11.65
CA VAL A 11 -17.72 0.30 12.64
C VAL A 11 -16.27 0.69 12.92
N GLY A 12 -15.36 -0.27 13.07
CA GLY A 12 -13.94 -0.02 13.29
C GLY A 12 -13.26 0.75 12.16
N LEU A 13 -13.69 0.54 10.90
CA LEU A 13 -13.19 1.28 9.73
C LEU A 13 -13.83 2.66 9.57
N SER A 14 -15.00 2.91 10.15
CA SER A 14 -15.69 4.20 10.09
C SER A 14 -15.32 5.16 11.23
N LEU A 15 -14.58 4.68 12.24
CA LEU A 15 -14.18 5.50 13.38
C LEU A 15 -13.14 6.57 12.97
N PRO A 16 -13.11 7.74 13.67
CA PRO A 16 -12.14 8.81 13.42
C PRO A 16 -10.67 8.40 13.63
N LEU A 17 -10.42 7.16 14.05
CA LEU A 17 -9.11 6.57 14.26
C LEU A 17 -8.41 6.11 12.97
N VAL A 18 -9.14 5.96 11.85
CA VAL A 18 -8.50 5.65 10.58
C VAL A 18 -7.94 6.93 9.98
N PRO A 19 -6.61 7.04 9.83
CA PRO A 19 -6.00 8.25 9.31
C PRO A 19 -6.52 8.62 7.92
N SER A 20 -6.71 9.91 7.67
CA SER A 20 -7.20 10.42 6.39
C SER A 20 -6.39 9.91 5.17
N PRO A 21 -5.05 9.83 5.22
CA PRO A 21 -4.26 9.25 4.14
C PRO A 21 -4.66 7.82 3.78
N SER A 22 -4.91 6.98 4.81
CA SER A 22 -5.34 5.60 4.63
C SER A 22 -6.71 5.51 3.96
N LEU A 23 -7.67 6.34 4.38
CA LEU A 23 -9.00 6.40 3.77
C LEU A 23 -8.95 6.83 2.32
N LYS A 24 -8.12 7.83 1.98
CA LYS A 24 -7.95 8.29 0.59
C LYS A 24 -7.37 7.17 -0.29
N PHE A 25 -6.33 6.48 0.20
CA PHE A 25 -5.70 5.39 -0.53
C PHE A 25 -6.65 4.19 -0.72
N MET A 26 -7.44 3.85 0.29
CA MET A 26 -8.49 2.83 0.19
C MET A 26 -9.55 3.20 -0.84
N ARG A 27 -10.06 4.44 -0.82
CA ARG A 27 -11.05 4.92 -1.79
C ARG A 27 -10.53 4.85 -3.22
N HIS A 28 -9.26 5.19 -3.46
CA HIS A 28 -8.63 5.02 -4.77
C HIS A 28 -8.68 3.55 -5.20
N THR A 29 -8.25 2.63 -4.34
CA THR A 29 -8.24 1.18 -4.64
C THR A 29 -9.65 0.65 -4.93
N PHE A 30 -10.62 0.96 -4.10
CA PHE A 30 -12.00 0.50 -4.32
C PHE A 30 -12.66 1.16 -5.53
N GLY A 31 -12.34 2.43 -5.82
CA GLY A 31 -12.81 3.11 -7.03
C GLY A 31 -12.37 2.41 -8.32
N ILE A 32 -11.15 1.85 -8.37
CA ILE A 32 -10.69 1.04 -9.51
C ILE A 32 -11.50 -0.25 -9.63
N ILE A 33 -11.78 -0.92 -8.51
CA ILE A 33 -12.57 -2.15 -8.48
C ILE A 33 -14.01 -1.87 -8.93
N ASP A 34 -14.62 -0.82 -8.41
CA ASP A 34 -16.01 -0.43 -8.71
C ASP A 34 -16.19 0.01 -10.17
N ALA A 35 -15.13 0.53 -10.81
CA ALA A 35 -15.14 0.84 -12.24
C ALA A 35 -15.30 -0.40 -13.14
N GLY A 36 -15.06 -1.60 -12.61
CA GLY A 36 -15.36 -2.88 -13.24
C GLY A 36 -14.55 -3.19 -14.50
N ARG A 37 -13.35 -2.59 -14.64
CA ARG A 37 -12.44 -2.83 -15.78
C ARG A 37 -11.30 -3.77 -15.37
N PRO A 38 -11.38 -5.08 -15.72
CA PRO A 38 -10.44 -6.08 -15.19
C PRO A 38 -8.96 -5.78 -15.47
N HIS A 39 -8.64 -5.22 -16.65
CA HIS A 39 -7.26 -4.86 -17.04
C HIS A 39 -6.69 -3.72 -16.17
N GLU A 40 -7.51 -2.78 -15.72
CA GLU A 40 -7.08 -1.71 -14.81
C GLU A 40 -6.91 -2.21 -13.38
N VAL A 41 -7.80 -3.09 -12.91
CA VAL A 41 -7.64 -3.75 -11.61
C VAL A 41 -6.34 -4.58 -11.60
N ALA A 42 -6.11 -5.37 -12.65
CA ALA A 42 -4.89 -6.14 -12.80
C ALA A 42 -3.63 -5.25 -12.89
N ALA A 43 -3.70 -4.11 -13.57
CA ALA A 43 -2.61 -3.14 -13.66
C ALA A 43 -2.24 -2.54 -12.30
N SER A 44 -3.23 -2.12 -11.51
CA SER A 44 -3.03 -1.59 -10.17
C SER A 44 -2.39 -2.63 -9.25
N PHE A 45 -2.78 -3.89 -9.38
CA PHE A 45 -2.21 -5.00 -8.63
C PHE A 45 -0.78 -5.35 -9.11
N ALA A 46 -0.62 -5.70 -10.39
CA ALA A 46 0.64 -6.20 -10.93
C ALA A 46 1.76 -5.15 -10.93
N LEU A 47 1.47 -3.96 -11.46
CA LEU A 47 2.49 -2.95 -11.75
C LEU A 47 2.69 -1.95 -10.61
N ALA A 48 1.65 -1.64 -9.84
CA ALA A 48 1.73 -0.65 -8.78
C ALA A 48 1.79 -1.26 -7.37
N ARG A 49 1.67 -2.58 -7.23
CA ARG A 49 1.77 -3.29 -5.95
C ARG A 49 2.83 -4.37 -5.99
N GLU A 50 2.62 -5.45 -6.74
CA GLU A 50 3.53 -6.60 -6.76
C GLU A 50 4.94 -6.24 -7.25
N SER A 51 5.06 -5.33 -8.21
CA SER A 51 6.37 -4.87 -8.71
C SER A 51 7.07 -3.86 -7.78
N VAL A 52 6.33 -3.16 -6.91
CA VAL A 52 6.87 -2.08 -6.05
C VAL A 52 7.21 -2.60 -4.65
N ILE A 53 6.37 -3.47 -4.08
CA ILE A 53 6.49 -3.95 -2.70
C ILE A 53 7.84 -4.62 -2.41
N PRO A 54 8.39 -5.50 -3.25
CA PRO A 54 9.64 -6.18 -2.94
C PRO A 54 10.81 -5.21 -2.70
N LEU A 55 10.96 -4.21 -3.55
CA LEU A 55 12.00 -3.19 -3.41
C LEU A 55 11.78 -2.29 -2.20
N MET A 56 10.55 -1.88 -1.99
CA MET A 56 10.17 -1.05 -0.84
C MET A 56 10.43 -1.77 0.48
N PHE A 57 10.02 -3.03 0.61
CA PHE A 57 10.21 -3.80 1.84
C PHE A 57 11.68 -4.12 2.11
N LYS A 58 12.46 -4.49 1.09
CA LYS A 58 13.91 -4.64 1.21
C LYS A 58 14.57 -3.35 1.72
N ARG A 59 14.12 -2.20 1.21
CA ARG A 59 14.65 -0.90 1.64
C ARG A 59 14.27 -0.58 3.10
N ILE A 60 13.04 -0.85 3.50
CA ILE A 60 12.59 -0.68 4.89
C ILE A 60 13.44 -1.54 5.82
N LEU A 61 13.63 -2.83 5.51
CA LEU A 61 14.45 -3.74 6.30
C LEU A 61 15.91 -3.25 6.45
N ASN A 62 16.48 -2.68 5.39
CA ASN A 62 17.85 -2.18 5.40
C ASN A 62 18.01 -0.86 6.17
N MET A 63 16.95 -0.07 6.29
CA MET A 63 16.99 1.25 6.93
C MET A 63 16.48 1.25 8.37
N THR A 64 15.67 0.26 8.75
CA THR A 64 15.11 0.19 10.10
C THR A 64 16.19 -0.09 11.14
N LYS A 65 16.07 0.56 12.31
CA LYS A 65 16.87 0.27 13.50
C LYS A 65 16.23 -0.82 14.37
N VAL A 66 14.99 -1.20 14.07
CA VAL A 66 14.29 -2.27 14.78
C VAL A 66 14.89 -3.60 14.35
N THR A 67 15.42 -4.36 15.29
CA THR A 67 16.07 -5.64 14.99
C THR A 67 15.06 -6.78 14.85
N LYS A 68 15.48 -7.87 14.22
CA LYS A 68 14.67 -9.09 14.11
C LYS A 68 14.32 -9.70 15.48
N GLN A 69 15.15 -9.43 16.48
CA GLN A 69 14.90 -9.88 17.86
C GLN A 69 13.81 -9.03 18.53
N ASP A 70 13.78 -7.72 18.26
CA ASP A 70 12.80 -6.79 18.82
C ASP A 70 11.41 -6.98 18.20
N ALA A 71 11.35 -7.26 16.89
CA ALA A 71 10.10 -7.40 16.17
C ALA A 71 10.15 -8.53 15.12
N PRO A 72 10.17 -9.80 15.56
CA PRO A 72 10.34 -10.95 14.67
C PRO A 72 9.21 -11.09 13.63
N VAL A 73 7.96 -10.79 14.00
CA VAL A 73 6.81 -10.88 13.10
C VAL A 73 6.87 -9.80 12.01
N PHE A 74 7.31 -8.58 12.36
CA PHE A 74 7.51 -7.50 11.39
C PHE A 74 8.56 -7.88 10.33
N HIS A 75 9.72 -8.37 10.76
CA HIS A 75 10.77 -8.83 9.85
C HIS A 75 10.31 -9.99 8.97
N TYR A 76 9.68 -11.02 9.57
CA TYR A 76 9.13 -12.14 8.82
C TYR A 76 8.12 -11.70 7.75
N TYR A 77 7.22 -10.79 8.09
CA TYR A 77 6.22 -10.27 7.16
C TYR A 77 6.87 -9.58 5.95
N LEU A 78 7.82 -8.68 6.19
CA LEU A 78 8.50 -7.93 5.12
C LEU A 78 9.40 -8.85 4.26
N GLU A 79 10.19 -9.73 4.89
CA GLU A 79 11.04 -10.70 4.20
C GLU A 79 10.22 -11.62 3.30
N ARG A 80 9.13 -12.17 3.86
CA ARG A 80 8.28 -13.13 3.14
C ARG A 80 7.59 -12.50 1.93
N HIS A 81 7.05 -11.29 2.06
CA HIS A 81 6.44 -10.58 0.94
C HIS A 81 7.47 -10.15 -0.10
N ALA A 82 8.64 -9.67 0.31
CA ALA A 82 9.70 -9.30 -0.62
C ALA A 82 10.19 -10.49 -1.47
N GLU A 83 10.19 -11.70 -0.91
CA GLU A 83 10.53 -12.93 -1.61
C GLU A 83 9.41 -13.38 -2.56
N LEU A 84 8.18 -13.54 -2.05
CA LEU A 84 7.05 -14.06 -2.83
C LEU A 84 6.67 -13.15 -4.00
N ASP A 85 6.55 -11.86 -3.75
CA ASP A 85 6.10 -10.91 -4.77
C ASP A 85 7.20 -10.69 -5.83
N GLY A 86 8.50 -10.76 -5.43
CA GLY A 86 9.60 -10.61 -6.37
C GLY A 86 9.77 -11.80 -7.32
N ASP A 87 9.73 -13.00 -6.78
CA ASP A 87 10.16 -14.21 -7.51
C ASP A 87 8.99 -14.97 -8.18
N HIS A 88 7.78 -14.85 -7.62
CA HIS A 88 6.63 -15.64 -8.07
C HIS A 88 5.44 -14.80 -8.55
N HIS A 89 4.95 -13.87 -7.75
CA HIS A 89 3.72 -13.15 -8.04
C HIS A 89 3.89 -12.14 -9.19
N GLY A 90 5.01 -11.43 -9.23
CA GLY A 90 5.27 -10.43 -10.28
C GLY A 90 5.21 -11.02 -11.69
N PRO A 91 5.97 -12.09 -12.02
CA PRO A 91 5.90 -12.74 -13.32
C PRO A 91 4.52 -13.32 -13.65
N MET A 92 3.79 -13.83 -12.66
CA MET A 92 2.43 -14.37 -12.86
C MET A 92 1.44 -13.24 -13.14
N ALA A 93 1.52 -12.13 -12.41
CA ALA A 93 0.66 -10.97 -12.58
C ALA A 93 0.84 -10.32 -13.96
N ASN A 94 2.07 -10.26 -14.49
CA ASN A 94 2.34 -9.78 -15.85
C ASN A 94 1.69 -10.68 -16.90
N ARG A 95 1.75 -12.00 -16.76
CA ARG A 95 1.06 -12.93 -17.67
C ARG A 95 -0.46 -12.74 -17.65
N ILE A 96 -1.05 -12.49 -16.49
CA ILE A 96 -2.48 -12.16 -16.38
C ILE A 96 -2.81 -10.88 -17.16
N LEU A 97 -1.97 -9.85 -17.08
CA LEU A 97 -2.14 -8.62 -17.85
C LEU A 97 -2.10 -8.87 -19.36
N ASP A 98 -1.12 -9.64 -19.84
CA ASP A 98 -0.98 -10.00 -21.25
C ASP A 98 -2.24 -10.73 -21.76
N GLU A 99 -2.76 -11.68 -21.00
CA GLU A 99 -3.98 -12.43 -21.34
C GLU A 99 -5.22 -11.54 -21.37
N ILE A 100 -5.42 -10.66 -20.36
CA ILE A 100 -6.58 -9.77 -20.28
C ILE A 100 -6.55 -8.72 -21.40
N CYS A 101 -5.38 -8.18 -21.73
CA CYS A 101 -5.22 -7.20 -22.80
C CYS A 101 -5.37 -7.84 -24.17
N SER A 102 -4.90 -9.08 -24.35
CA SER A 102 -4.99 -9.83 -25.61
C SER A 102 -4.50 -9.05 -26.84
N GLY A 103 -3.48 -8.20 -26.66
CA GLY A 103 -2.93 -7.36 -27.73
C GLY A 103 -3.81 -6.18 -28.15
N ASP A 104 -4.80 -5.80 -27.34
CA ASP A 104 -5.62 -4.60 -27.59
C ASP A 104 -4.86 -3.33 -27.16
N PRO A 105 -4.43 -2.47 -28.11
CA PRO A 105 -3.64 -1.27 -27.80
C PRO A 105 -4.36 -0.26 -26.90
N SER A 106 -5.69 -0.26 -26.90
CA SER A 106 -6.48 0.62 -26.05
C SER A 106 -6.39 0.16 -24.59
N LYS A 107 -6.56 -1.14 -24.35
CA LYS A 107 -6.40 -1.71 -23.01
C LYS A 107 -4.97 -1.57 -22.50
N GLU A 108 -3.96 -1.80 -23.34
CA GLU A 108 -2.56 -1.62 -22.95
C GLU A 108 -2.26 -0.18 -22.51
N ARG A 109 -2.82 0.81 -23.18
CA ARG A 109 -2.71 2.22 -22.77
C ARG A 109 -3.39 2.46 -21.43
N GLN A 110 -4.61 1.97 -21.24
CA GLN A 110 -5.35 2.08 -19.98
C GLN A 110 -4.61 1.39 -18.83
N VAL A 111 -3.98 0.26 -19.06
CA VAL A 111 -3.10 -0.43 -18.10
C VAL A 111 -1.96 0.47 -17.63
N LEU A 112 -1.25 1.12 -18.55
CA LEU A 112 -0.13 2.00 -18.22
C LEU A 112 -0.59 3.25 -17.46
N ASP A 113 -1.71 3.85 -17.87
CA ASP A 113 -2.26 5.03 -17.21
C ASP A 113 -2.74 4.68 -15.80
N GLN A 114 -3.47 3.56 -15.63
CA GLN A 114 -3.91 3.11 -14.31
C GLN A 114 -2.75 2.72 -13.38
N ALA A 115 -1.72 2.08 -13.90
CA ALA A 115 -0.53 1.77 -13.12
C ALA A 115 0.14 3.05 -12.60
N ARG A 116 0.27 4.07 -13.46
CA ARG A 116 0.85 5.37 -13.12
C ARG A 116 0.03 6.09 -12.05
N GLU A 117 -1.30 6.11 -12.18
CA GLU A 117 -2.21 6.68 -11.18
C GLU A 117 -2.11 5.95 -9.83
N SER A 118 -2.04 4.62 -9.83
CA SER A 118 -1.93 3.82 -8.60
C SER A 118 -0.59 4.00 -7.89
N ILE A 119 0.51 4.15 -8.65
CA ILE A 119 1.83 4.50 -8.09
C ILE A 119 1.78 5.91 -7.47
N GLN A 120 1.20 6.88 -8.17
CA GLN A 120 1.06 8.23 -7.65
C GLN A 120 0.21 8.29 -6.38
N ALA A 121 -0.89 7.55 -6.32
CA ALA A 121 -1.72 7.44 -5.12
C ALA A 121 -0.92 6.86 -3.93
N ARG A 122 -0.04 5.90 -4.17
CA ARG A 122 0.85 5.33 -3.15
C ARG A 122 1.90 6.33 -2.67
N ILE A 123 2.51 7.09 -3.57
CA ILE A 123 3.47 8.15 -3.20
C ILE A 123 2.75 9.18 -2.32
N THR A 124 1.61 9.69 -2.76
CA THR A 124 0.81 10.65 -1.99
C THR A 124 0.43 10.10 -0.60
N PHE A 125 0.05 8.82 -0.53
CA PHE A 125 -0.24 8.17 0.74
C PHE A 125 0.95 8.23 1.71
N TRP A 126 2.15 7.86 1.26
CA TRP A 126 3.34 7.87 2.10
C TRP A 126 3.79 9.27 2.49
N ASP A 127 3.68 10.25 1.59
CA ASP A 127 3.99 11.66 1.86
C ASP A 127 3.04 12.21 2.94
N GLU A 128 1.74 11.94 2.84
CA GLU A 128 0.76 12.37 3.83
C GLU A 128 0.94 11.65 5.18
N VAL A 129 1.34 10.37 5.19
CA VAL A 129 1.70 9.65 6.42
C VAL A 129 2.90 10.29 7.09
N LEU A 130 3.95 10.60 6.34
CA LEU A 130 5.15 11.27 6.87
C LEU A 130 4.79 12.62 7.50
N LEU A 131 4.04 13.45 6.80
CA LEU A 131 3.57 14.74 7.32
C LEU A 131 2.75 14.60 8.62
N SER A 132 1.95 13.53 8.73
CA SER A 132 1.16 13.26 9.93
C SER A 132 2.04 12.88 11.12
N LEU A 133 3.14 12.16 10.90
CA LEU A 133 4.10 11.80 11.95
C LEU A 133 4.86 13.02 12.44
N ASP A 134 5.31 13.90 11.56
CA ASP A 134 6.01 15.14 11.93
C ASP A 134 5.13 16.04 12.80
N GLN A 135 3.83 16.11 12.56
CA GLN A 135 2.88 16.86 13.38
C GLN A 135 2.70 16.27 14.78
N VAL A 136 2.77 14.95 14.94
CA VAL A 136 2.70 14.27 16.24
C VAL A 136 3.95 14.55 17.06
N ASP A 137 5.14 14.47 16.46
CA ASP A 137 6.40 14.75 17.15
C ASP A 137 6.47 16.19 17.67
N VAL A 138 6.04 17.17 16.89
CA VAL A 138 5.95 18.58 17.30
C VAL A 138 4.99 18.75 18.48
N SER A 139 3.86 18.05 18.48
CA SER A 139 2.87 18.13 19.57
C SER A 139 3.36 17.52 20.88
N LEU A 140 4.17 16.46 20.81
CA LEU A 140 4.78 15.81 21.97
C LEU A 140 5.97 16.62 22.51
N GLY A 141 6.80 17.21 21.63
CA GLY A 141 7.91 18.08 22.02
C GLY A 141 7.45 19.34 22.76
N ASN A 142 6.33 19.93 22.36
CA ASN A 142 5.75 21.10 23.06
C ASN A 142 5.15 20.75 24.44
N LYS A 143 4.72 19.52 24.67
CA LYS A 143 4.26 19.08 26.00
C LYS A 143 5.40 18.81 27.00
N ALA A 144 6.58 18.42 26.49
CA ALA A 144 7.76 18.18 27.33
C ALA A 144 8.47 19.47 27.76
N SER A 145 8.18 20.61 27.14
CA SER A 145 8.76 21.92 27.50
C SER A 145 7.93 22.72 28.49
N LEU A 146 6.81 22.16 28.99
CA LEU A 146 5.88 22.82 29.93
C LEU A 146 5.85 22.16 31.34
N VAL A 147 6.88 21.34 31.64
CA VAL A 147 7.07 20.74 32.97
C VAL A 147 8.42 21.20 33.58
#